data_830bb1d1e9f6a28ee671f0935aefaff9
#
_entry.id   830bb1d1e9f6a28ee671f0935aefaff9
#
_cell.length_a   1.000
_cell.length_b   1.000
_cell.length_c   1.000
_cell.angle_alpha   90.00
_cell.angle_beta   90.00
_cell.angle_gamma   90.00
#
_symmetry.space_group_name_H-M   'P 1'
#
loop_
_entity.id
_entity.type
_entity.pdbx_description
1 polymer ?
#
loop_
_entity_poly.entity_id
_entity_poly.type
_entity_poly.pdbx_seq_one_letter_code
_entity_poly.pdbx_strand_id
1 'polypeptide(L)'
;MALPPDATLADIGEFGLIEAFTALFDQGEHVLVGPGDDAAVLRVRTGHVVVSTDLMVEGRHFRRDWASAADVGHRAAAQNLSDLNAMGGRATSLTIGLAAPADLPASWATEFAAGFAEEAALVGASVVGGDLTRADEIVIAVTVLGACTVAPVLRSGAEAGDVVAITGRQGWAAGGLAVLGRGFRSPRVLVEAYRRPEPPYDAGQVAAEAGATAMIDVSDGLVADAGHIASASAVAIDLHRSAFEIPEPLQAVGAALGADPVQFILGGGDDHALLATFPDTASVPQGWTVVGEVTRGSGVTVDGAAYEGPAGWTHF
;
A
#
# COMPACT_ATOMS: atom_id res chain seq x y z
N MET A 1 20.33 -5.27 21.13
CA MET A 1 20.61 -6.47 21.97
C MET A 1 19.92 -7.68 21.33
N ALA A 2 20.59 -8.82 21.17
CA ALA A 2 19.92 -10.02 20.63
C ALA A 2 18.97 -10.58 21.71
N LEU A 3 17.71 -10.76 21.38
CA LEU A 3 16.71 -11.36 22.26
C LEU A 3 16.93 -12.87 22.40
N PRO A 4 16.58 -13.50 23.55
CA PRO A 4 16.62 -14.93 23.69
C PRO A 4 15.72 -15.63 22.66
N PRO A 5 16.13 -16.72 22.01
CA PRO A 5 15.40 -17.31 20.88
C PRO A 5 13.99 -17.82 21.21
N ASP A 6 13.76 -18.23 22.45
CA ASP A 6 12.47 -18.78 22.90
C ASP A 6 11.65 -17.78 23.74
N ALA A 7 12.10 -16.53 23.87
CA ALA A 7 11.41 -15.54 24.69
C ALA A 7 10.11 -15.07 24.02
N THR A 8 9.05 -14.94 24.81
CA THR A 8 7.78 -14.33 24.43
C THR A 8 7.80 -12.81 24.65
N LEU A 9 6.79 -12.10 24.16
CA LEU A 9 6.63 -10.66 24.44
C LEU A 9 6.51 -10.40 25.95
N ALA A 10 5.83 -11.30 26.67
CA ALA A 10 5.70 -11.19 28.14
C ALA A 10 7.04 -11.35 28.87
N ASP A 11 7.94 -12.19 28.37
CA ASP A 11 9.26 -12.42 28.99
C ASP A 11 10.18 -11.22 28.82
N ILE A 12 10.12 -10.52 27.70
CA ILE A 12 10.95 -9.34 27.39
C ILE A 12 10.36 -8.08 28.03
N GLY A 13 9.04 -7.98 28.06
CA GLY A 13 8.30 -6.82 28.53
C GLY A 13 8.35 -5.63 27.56
N GLU A 14 7.51 -4.64 27.82
CA GLU A 14 7.30 -3.47 26.95
C GLU A 14 8.61 -2.72 26.67
N PHE A 15 9.33 -2.29 27.70
CA PHE A 15 10.53 -1.47 27.53
C PHE A 15 11.69 -2.21 26.86
N GLY A 16 11.82 -3.52 27.10
CA GLY A 16 12.83 -4.33 26.43
C GLY A 16 12.55 -4.49 24.93
N LEU A 17 11.27 -4.55 24.53
CA LEU A 17 10.85 -4.57 23.12
C LEU A 17 11.06 -3.20 22.46
N ILE A 18 10.70 -2.10 23.13
CA ILE A 18 10.94 -0.75 22.62
C ILE A 18 12.43 -0.53 22.35
N GLU A 19 13.31 -0.93 23.28
CA GLU A 19 14.77 -0.84 23.09
C GLU A 19 15.24 -1.67 21.88
N ALA A 20 14.72 -2.90 21.72
CA ALA A 20 15.08 -3.75 20.60
C ALA A 20 14.60 -3.19 19.26
N PHE A 21 13.41 -2.59 19.20
CA PHE A 21 12.83 -2.02 17.98
C PHE A 21 13.53 -0.72 17.60
N THR A 22 13.71 0.18 18.52
CA THR A 22 14.32 1.50 18.26
C THR A 22 15.76 1.38 17.76
N ALA A 23 16.45 0.31 18.12
CA ALA A 23 17.77 -0.01 17.59
C ALA A 23 17.78 -0.39 16.09
N LEU A 24 16.62 -0.68 15.50
CA LEU A 24 16.45 -1.02 14.07
C LEU A 24 16.08 0.21 13.21
N PHE A 25 15.69 1.32 13.84
CA PHE A 25 15.11 2.46 13.13
C PHE A 25 16.11 3.61 12.98
N ASP A 26 16.59 3.83 11.78
CA ASP A 26 17.43 4.99 11.48
C ASP A 26 16.61 6.29 11.59
N GLN A 27 17.23 7.33 12.13
CA GLN A 27 16.61 8.65 12.27
C GLN A 27 17.18 9.63 11.25
N GLY A 28 16.32 10.14 10.36
CA GLY A 28 16.69 11.12 9.35
C GLY A 28 16.91 12.52 9.94
N GLU A 29 17.52 13.42 9.17
CA GLU A 29 17.84 14.82 9.61
C GLU A 29 16.60 15.65 9.99
N HIS A 30 15.40 15.25 9.56
CA HIS A 30 14.15 15.92 9.92
C HIS A 30 13.65 15.55 11.31
N VAL A 31 14.15 14.50 11.91
CA VAL A 31 13.81 14.09 13.27
C VAL A 31 14.67 14.88 14.25
N LEU A 32 14.05 15.74 15.05
CA LEU A 32 14.71 16.55 16.06
C LEU A 32 14.72 15.86 17.42
N VAL A 33 13.64 15.15 17.74
CA VAL A 33 13.50 14.24 18.91
C VAL A 33 12.81 12.98 18.38
N GLY A 34 13.49 11.86 18.47
CA GLY A 34 12.99 10.55 18.06
C GLY A 34 12.38 9.76 19.22
N PRO A 35 12.31 8.41 19.12
CA PRO A 35 11.79 7.56 20.18
C PRO A 35 12.53 7.76 21.52
N GLY A 36 11.78 7.77 22.64
CA GLY A 36 12.34 7.85 23.99
C GLY A 36 11.85 9.03 24.83
N ASP A 37 11.05 9.92 24.26
CA ASP A 37 10.31 10.98 24.98
C ASP A 37 8.80 10.77 24.78
N ASP A 38 7.95 11.58 25.43
CA ASP A 38 6.49 11.49 25.35
C ASP A 38 5.96 11.67 23.91
N ALA A 39 6.70 12.42 23.07
CA ALA A 39 6.39 12.59 21.64
C ALA A 39 7.64 12.86 20.80
N ALA A 40 7.58 12.46 19.52
CA ALA A 40 8.59 12.83 18.54
C ALA A 40 8.45 14.31 18.13
N VAL A 41 9.59 14.98 17.84
CA VAL A 41 9.62 16.34 17.27
C VAL A 41 10.21 16.29 15.88
N LEU A 42 9.42 16.73 14.91
CA LEU A 42 9.77 16.69 13.49
C LEU A 42 9.92 18.10 12.92
N ARG A 43 10.91 18.29 12.06
CA ARG A 43 11.05 19.51 11.29
C ARG A 43 10.17 19.45 10.04
N VAL A 44 9.20 20.35 9.96
CA VAL A 44 8.36 20.53 8.76
C VAL A 44 8.93 21.67 7.93
N ARG A 45 9.30 21.42 6.70
CA ARG A 45 9.91 22.43 5.78
C ARG A 45 8.85 23.13 4.92
N THR A 46 7.72 22.49 4.70
CA THR A 46 6.57 23.01 3.95
C THR A 46 5.48 23.46 4.93
N GLY A 47 4.56 24.29 4.48
CA GLY A 47 3.46 24.76 5.34
C GLY A 47 2.38 23.71 5.66
N HIS A 48 2.45 22.50 5.04
CA HIS A 48 1.44 21.46 5.17
C HIS A 48 2.08 20.12 5.49
N VAL A 49 1.37 19.30 6.26
CA VAL A 49 1.69 17.89 6.52
C VAL A 49 0.60 17.05 5.89
N VAL A 50 0.98 16.04 5.13
CA VAL A 50 0.08 14.97 4.68
C VAL A 50 0.19 13.84 5.69
N VAL A 51 -0.94 13.28 6.09
CA VAL A 51 -1.02 12.21 7.09
C VAL A 51 -2.05 11.16 6.67
N SER A 52 -1.73 9.90 6.84
CA SER A 52 -2.66 8.77 6.71
C SER A 52 -2.45 7.77 7.84
N THR A 53 -3.44 6.91 8.07
CA THR A 53 -3.37 5.82 9.04
C THR A 53 -4.13 4.61 8.54
N ASP A 54 -3.45 3.46 8.53
CA ASP A 54 -4.03 2.17 8.21
C ASP A 54 -3.90 1.15 9.33
N LEU A 55 -4.78 0.16 9.26
CA LEU A 55 -4.85 -0.95 10.19
C LEU A 55 -4.67 -2.29 9.48
N MET A 56 -3.86 -3.18 10.06
CA MET A 56 -3.78 -4.59 9.68
C MET A 56 -4.18 -5.48 10.85
N VAL A 57 -5.06 -6.45 10.59
CA VAL A 57 -5.54 -7.40 11.60
C VAL A 57 -5.24 -8.82 11.14
N GLU A 58 -4.65 -9.65 12.01
CA GLU A 58 -4.40 -11.07 11.73
C GLU A 58 -5.72 -11.79 11.42
N GLY A 59 -5.69 -12.68 10.43
CA GLY A 59 -6.87 -13.40 9.95
C GLY A 59 -7.76 -12.61 8.98
N ARG A 60 -7.56 -11.30 8.86
CA ARG A 60 -8.25 -10.42 7.89
C ARG A 60 -7.33 -9.97 6.78
N HIS A 61 -6.27 -9.25 7.11
CA HIS A 61 -5.34 -8.63 6.17
C HIS A 61 -4.08 -9.46 5.94
N PHE A 62 -3.71 -10.30 6.90
CA PHE A 62 -2.59 -11.22 6.79
C PHE A 62 -2.80 -12.50 7.61
N ARG A 63 -2.02 -13.54 7.33
CA ARG A 63 -1.98 -14.79 8.07
C ARG A 63 -0.53 -15.23 8.27
N ARG A 64 -0.17 -15.62 9.49
CA ARG A 64 1.20 -16.06 9.81
C ARG A 64 1.62 -17.36 9.13
N ASP A 65 0.68 -18.18 8.67
CA ASP A 65 0.95 -19.40 7.87
C ASP A 65 1.18 -19.09 6.38
N TRP A 66 0.94 -17.84 5.94
CA TRP A 66 1.14 -17.37 4.56
C TRP A 66 2.33 -16.42 4.42
N ALA A 67 2.64 -15.64 5.45
CA ALA A 67 3.67 -14.61 5.44
C ALA A 67 4.52 -14.69 6.71
N SER A 68 5.83 -14.45 6.60
CA SER A 68 6.72 -14.29 7.75
C SER A 68 6.46 -12.96 8.46
N ALA A 69 7.01 -12.80 9.66
CA ALA A 69 6.92 -11.54 10.39
C ALA A 69 7.54 -10.36 9.60
N ALA A 70 8.69 -10.59 8.96
CA ALA A 70 9.32 -9.60 8.09
C ALA A 70 8.43 -9.21 6.91
N ASP A 71 7.75 -10.18 6.26
CA ASP A 71 6.83 -9.89 5.16
C ASP A 71 5.63 -9.02 5.63
N VAL A 72 5.12 -9.30 6.83
CA VAL A 72 4.07 -8.48 7.45
C VAL A 72 4.56 -7.07 7.73
N GLY A 73 5.82 -6.92 8.18
CA GLY A 73 6.46 -5.63 8.39
C GLY A 73 6.58 -4.82 7.10
N HIS A 74 7.11 -5.42 6.04
CA HIS A 74 7.17 -4.81 4.70
C HIS A 74 5.80 -4.34 4.24
N ARG A 75 4.78 -5.23 4.30
CA ARG A 75 3.43 -4.91 3.85
C ARG A 75 2.80 -3.78 4.65
N ALA A 76 2.96 -3.77 5.99
CA ALA A 76 2.44 -2.71 6.85
C ALA A 76 3.07 -1.34 6.53
N ALA A 77 4.35 -1.29 6.21
CA ALA A 77 5.00 -0.06 5.76
C ALA A 77 4.52 0.32 4.35
N ALA A 78 4.54 -0.62 3.40
CA ALA A 78 4.26 -0.38 2.00
C ALA A 78 2.87 0.25 1.76
N GLN A 79 1.80 -0.29 2.40
CA GLN A 79 0.45 0.26 2.24
C GLN A 79 0.35 1.72 2.71
N ASN A 80 0.96 2.06 3.86
CA ASN A 80 0.93 3.43 4.37
C ASN A 80 1.79 4.41 3.56
N LEU A 81 2.96 3.94 3.07
CA LEU A 81 3.82 4.74 2.20
C LEU A 81 3.13 5.02 0.85
N SER A 82 2.31 4.08 0.38
CA SER A 82 1.52 4.21 -0.84
C SER A 82 0.50 5.34 -0.76
N ASP A 83 -0.17 5.52 0.38
CA ASP A 83 -1.13 6.61 0.58
C ASP A 83 -0.52 7.99 0.32
N LEU A 84 0.69 8.21 0.86
CA LEU A 84 1.37 9.48 0.64
C LEU A 84 1.84 9.65 -0.80
N ASN A 85 2.31 8.56 -1.41
CA ASN A 85 2.66 8.53 -2.82
C ASN A 85 1.44 8.86 -3.69
N ALA A 86 0.25 8.34 -3.36
CA ALA A 86 -1.01 8.64 -4.05
C ALA A 86 -1.46 10.10 -3.94
N MET A 87 -0.91 10.84 -2.97
CA MET A 87 -1.12 12.29 -2.84
C MET A 87 -0.03 13.13 -3.55
N GLY A 88 0.91 12.49 -4.26
CA GLY A 88 2.09 13.17 -4.82
C GLY A 88 3.10 13.60 -3.75
N GLY A 89 3.00 13.02 -2.56
CA GLY A 89 3.83 13.31 -1.40
C GLY A 89 4.93 12.27 -1.19
N ARG A 90 5.89 12.65 -0.35
CA ARG A 90 6.92 11.73 0.14
C ARG A 90 6.80 11.57 1.64
N ALA A 91 6.77 10.31 2.09
CA ALA A 91 6.78 9.99 3.51
C ALA A 91 8.12 10.42 4.16
N THR A 92 8.03 10.94 5.37
CA THR A 92 9.19 11.32 6.17
C THR A 92 9.24 10.56 7.49
N SER A 93 8.09 10.24 8.07
CA SER A 93 8.01 9.69 9.42
C SER A 93 6.85 8.71 9.54
N LEU A 94 7.04 7.69 10.37
CA LEU A 94 6.02 6.69 10.69
C LEU A 94 5.94 6.46 12.21
N THR A 95 4.76 6.12 12.69
CA THR A 95 4.55 5.55 14.03
C THR A 95 3.83 4.22 13.92
N ILE A 96 4.13 3.28 14.85
CA ILE A 96 3.59 1.92 14.82
C ILE A 96 2.91 1.62 16.15
N GLY A 97 1.60 1.38 16.14
CA GLY A 97 0.90 0.73 17.24
C GLY A 97 0.86 -0.78 17.01
N LEU A 98 1.35 -1.57 17.94
CA LEU A 98 1.30 -3.03 17.89
C LEU A 98 0.55 -3.57 19.11
N ALA A 99 -0.63 -4.16 18.87
CA ALA A 99 -1.34 -4.93 19.86
C ALA A 99 -1.17 -6.42 19.54
N ALA A 100 -0.79 -7.25 20.51
CA ALA A 100 -0.49 -8.65 20.25
C ALA A 100 -0.69 -9.55 21.47
N PRO A 101 -0.87 -10.90 21.28
CA PRO A 101 -0.91 -11.86 22.36
C PRO A 101 0.40 -11.88 23.16
N ALA A 102 0.29 -12.02 24.49
CA ALA A 102 1.45 -12.00 25.39
C ALA A 102 2.41 -13.19 25.18
N ASP A 103 1.92 -14.29 24.62
CA ASP A 103 2.67 -15.50 24.26
C ASP A 103 3.23 -15.49 22.83
N LEU A 104 3.04 -14.39 22.08
CA LEU A 104 3.68 -14.23 20.79
C LEU A 104 5.21 -14.25 20.97
N PRO A 105 5.96 -15.01 20.16
CA PRO A 105 7.42 -15.00 20.22
C PRO A 105 7.97 -13.59 20.03
N ALA A 106 8.89 -13.16 20.89
CA ALA A 106 9.52 -11.84 20.75
C ALA A 106 10.33 -11.72 19.46
N SER A 107 10.86 -12.84 18.92
CA SER A 107 11.50 -12.89 17.62
C SER A 107 10.56 -12.48 16.49
N TRP A 108 9.27 -12.84 16.57
CA TRP A 108 8.27 -12.41 15.58
C TRP A 108 8.18 -10.88 15.52
N ALA A 109 8.11 -10.24 16.68
CA ALA A 109 7.98 -8.79 16.76
C ALA A 109 9.24 -8.06 16.27
N THR A 110 10.44 -8.60 16.56
CA THR A 110 11.70 -8.00 16.05
C THR A 110 11.89 -8.24 14.54
N GLU A 111 11.50 -9.40 14.01
CA GLU A 111 11.50 -9.65 12.56
C GLU A 111 10.50 -8.74 11.83
N PHE A 112 9.30 -8.53 12.41
CA PHE A 112 8.33 -7.54 11.92
C PHE A 112 8.95 -6.15 11.86
N ALA A 113 9.55 -5.68 12.95
CA ALA A 113 10.17 -4.37 13.00
C ALA A 113 11.33 -4.22 12.02
N ALA A 114 12.12 -5.27 11.79
CA ALA A 114 13.18 -5.28 10.79
C ALA A 114 12.63 -5.14 9.36
N GLY A 115 11.64 -5.94 8.99
CA GLY A 115 11.00 -5.83 7.67
C GLY A 115 10.34 -4.47 7.44
N PHE A 116 9.71 -3.91 8.48
CA PHE A 116 9.14 -2.57 8.43
C PHE A 116 10.20 -1.49 8.21
N ALA A 117 11.33 -1.58 8.92
CA ALA A 117 12.45 -0.64 8.78
C ALA A 117 13.10 -0.72 7.39
N GLU A 118 13.27 -1.94 6.84
CA GLU A 118 13.79 -2.14 5.48
C GLU A 118 12.93 -1.43 4.44
N GLU A 119 11.60 -1.56 4.54
CA GLU A 119 10.68 -0.92 3.60
C GLU A 119 10.67 0.61 3.76
N ALA A 120 10.60 1.12 4.99
CA ALA A 120 10.64 2.55 5.27
C ALA A 120 11.92 3.22 4.75
N ALA A 121 13.05 2.50 4.78
CA ALA A 121 14.33 2.98 4.30
C ALA A 121 14.36 3.22 2.77
N LEU A 122 13.51 2.53 1.98
CA LEU A 122 13.42 2.72 0.52
C LEU A 122 13.04 4.17 0.15
N VAL A 123 12.24 4.81 0.99
CA VAL A 123 11.82 6.21 0.80
C VAL A 123 12.55 7.19 1.73
N GLY A 124 13.44 6.70 2.60
CA GLY A 124 14.16 7.50 3.59
C GLY A 124 13.26 8.01 4.74
N ALA A 125 12.16 7.30 5.01
CA ALA A 125 11.28 7.61 6.14
C ALA A 125 11.82 7.02 7.44
N SER A 126 11.62 7.73 8.57
CA SER A 126 12.04 7.31 9.89
C SER A 126 10.85 6.81 10.73
N VAL A 127 11.01 5.70 11.43
CA VAL A 127 10.06 5.32 12.48
C VAL A 127 10.40 6.12 13.74
N VAL A 128 9.49 6.98 14.14
CA VAL A 128 9.76 8.01 15.18
C VAL A 128 9.04 7.75 16.49
N GLY A 129 8.24 6.69 16.55
CA GLY A 129 7.51 6.33 17.78
C GLY A 129 6.50 5.22 17.53
N GLY A 130 5.73 4.93 18.57
CA GLY A 130 4.68 3.91 18.51
C GLY A 130 4.17 3.57 19.90
N ASP A 131 3.39 2.50 19.97
CA ASP A 131 2.81 1.97 21.21
C ASP A 131 2.76 0.45 21.16
N LEU A 132 2.91 -0.20 22.31
CA LEU A 132 2.82 -1.64 22.47
C LEU A 132 1.77 -1.98 23.53
N THR A 133 0.83 -2.85 23.16
CA THR A 133 -0.19 -3.29 24.12
C THR A 133 -0.56 -4.76 23.91
N ARG A 134 -1.19 -5.34 24.93
CA ARG A 134 -1.70 -6.71 24.86
C ARG A 134 -3.07 -6.75 24.18
N ALA A 135 -3.26 -7.75 23.30
CA ALA A 135 -4.54 -8.09 22.70
C ALA A 135 -4.64 -9.60 22.48
N ASP A 136 -5.80 -10.10 22.07
CA ASP A 136 -6.01 -11.53 21.77
C ASP A 136 -5.57 -11.88 20.34
N GLU A 137 -5.52 -10.90 19.45
CA GLU A 137 -5.10 -11.02 18.05
C GLU A 137 -4.01 -9.98 17.75
N ILE A 138 -3.22 -10.21 16.69
CA ILE A 138 -2.26 -9.21 16.25
C ILE A 138 -3.01 -8.12 15.47
N VAL A 139 -2.91 -6.89 15.97
CA VAL A 139 -3.40 -5.68 15.32
C VAL A 139 -2.24 -4.71 15.17
N ILE A 140 -2.02 -4.24 13.96
CA ILE A 140 -0.96 -3.29 13.61
C ILE A 140 -1.64 -2.02 13.13
N ALA A 141 -1.38 -0.90 13.79
CA ALA A 141 -1.80 0.44 13.36
C ALA A 141 -0.56 1.22 12.94
N VAL A 142 -0.55 1.76 11.73
CA VAL A 142 0.56 2.58 11.24
C VAL A 142 0.03 3.95 10.89
N THR A 143 0.68 4.99 11.40
CA THR A 143 0.45 6.37 10.95
C THR A 143 1.68 6.86 10.21
N VAL A 144 1.48 7.37 9.01
CA VAL A 144 2.51 7.95 8.16
C VAL A 144 2.33 9.45 8.04
N LEU A 145 3.43 10.19 8.11
CA LEU A 145 3.49 11.63 7.90
C LEU A 145 4.47 11.95 6.79
N GLY A 146 4.16 12.97 6.02
CA GLY A 146 5.03 13.43 4.94
C GLY A 146 4.63 14.79 4.39
N ALA A 147 5.21 15.14 3.25
CA ALA A 147 4.98 16.42 2.61
C ALA A 147 5.01 16.29 1.09
N CYS A 148 4.33 17.19 0.40
CA CYS A 148 4.39 17.36 -1.05
C CYS A 148 5.30 18.54 -1.42
N THR A 149 6.02 18.42 -2.54
CA THR A 149 6.83 19.49 -3.12
C THR A 149 5.98 20.51 -3.89
N VAL A 150 4.86 20.03 -4.45
CA VAL A 150 3.81 20.79 -5.13
C VAL A 150 2.48 20.61 -4.40
N ALA A 151 1.39 21.19 -4.90
CA ALA A 151 0.08 20.95 -4.32
C ALA A 151 -0.27 19.46 -4.32
N PRO A 152 -0.85 18.91 -3.23
CA PRO A 152 -1.27 17.51 -3.21
C PRO A 152 -2.27 17.22 -4.32
N VAL A 153 -2.11 16.08 -4.99
CA VAL A 153 -3.11 15.59 -5.94
C VAL A 153 -4.21 14.89 -5.16
N LEU A 154 -5.46 15.23 -5.44
CA LEU A 154 -6.63 14.69 -4.74
C LEU A 154 -7.33 13.65 -5.62
N ARG A 155 -8.26 12.90 -5.05
CA ARG A 155 -9.20 12.06 -5.83
C ARG A 155 -10.21 12.91 -6.63
N SER A 156 -10.41 14.17 -6.22
CA SER A 156 -11.29 15.13 -6.88
C SER A 156 -10.47 16.07 -7.79
N GLY A 157 -10.72 16.08 -9.05
CA GLY A 157 -10.01 16.96 -10.01
C GLY A 157 -9.98 16.40 -11.43
N ALA A 158 -10.43 15.16 -11.62
CA ALA A 158 -10.57 14.58 -12.94
C ALA A 158 -11.67 15.29 -13.75
N GLU A 159 -11.41 15.59 -15.00
CA GLU A 159 -12.33 16.26 -15.91
C GLU A 159 -12.67 15.37 -17.11
N ALA A 160 -13.88 15.52 -17.66
CA ALA A 160 -14.25 14.78 -18.86
C ALA A 160 -13.34 15.16 -20.04
N GLY A 161 -12.68 14.18 -20.63
CA GLY A 161 -11.66 14.35 -21.66
C GLY A 161 -10.26 13.99 -21.16
N ASP A 162 -10.03 13.87 -19.85
CA ASP A 162 -8.79 13.36 -19.30
C ASP A 162 -8.56 11.91 -19.73
N VAL A 163 -7.30 11.52 -19.85
CA VAL A 163 -6.88 10.14 -19.96
C VAL A 163 -6.63 9.53 -18.60
N VAL A 164 -6.93 8.24 -18.43
CA VAL A 164 -6.65 7.47 -17.21
C VAL A 164 -5.40 6.63 -17.44
N ALA A 165 -4.42 6.75 -16.56
CA ALA A 165 -3.18 5.99 -16.65
C ALA A 165 -2.83 5.32 -15.33
N ILE A 166 -2.11 4.19 -15.41
CA ILE A 166 -1.68 3.39 -14.26
C ILE A 166 -0.17 3.12 -14.33
N THR A 167 0.47 3.02 -13.16
CA THR A 167 1.86 2.56 -13.03
C THR A 167 2.01 1.62 -11.84
N GLY A 168 3.03 0.78 -11.87
CA GLY A 168 3.24 -0.28 -10.88
C GLY A 168 2.68 -1.62 -11.31
N ARG A 169 2.80 -2.62 -10.44
CA ARG A 169 2.20 -3.94 -10.64
C ARG A 169 0.71 -3.88 -10.38
N GLN A 170 -0.08 -4.67 -11.11
CA GLN A 170 -1.51 -4.78 -10.90
C GLN A 170 -1.99 -6.21 -11.06
N GLY A 171 -2.74 -6.72 -10.08
CA GLY A 171 -3.31 -8.06 -10.04
C GLY A 171 -2.37 -9.15 -9.52
N TRP A 172 -1.11 -8.83 -9.22
CA TRP A 172 -0.12 -9.81 -8.76
C TRP A 172 -0.42 -10.29 -7.35
N ALA A 173 -0.73 -9.39 -6.42
CA ALA A 173 -1.12 -9.73 -5.05
C ALA A 173 -2.41 -10.55 -5.03
N ALA A 174 -3.41 -10.19 -5.84
CA ALA A 174 -4.65 -10.94 -5.99
C ALA A 174 -4.42 -12.36 -6.54
N GLY A 175 -3.53 -12.51 -7.53
CA GLY A 175 -3.09 -13.83 -8.03
C GLY A 175 -2.41 -14.65 -6.94
N GLY A 176 -1.54 -14.04 -6.14
CA GLY A 176 -0.88 -14.66 -4.99
C GLY A 176 -1.86 -15.11 -3.91
N LEU A 177 -2.83 -14.25 -3.57
CA LEU A 177 -3.92 -14.57 -2.64
C LEU A 177 -4.74 -15.76 -3.12
N ALA A 178 -5.10 -15.79 -4.41
CA ALA A 178 -5.85 -16.90 -5.01
C ALA A 178 -5.11 -18.23 -4.93
N VAL A 179 -3.78 -18.22 -5.10
CA VAL A 179 -2.90 -19.39 -4.94
C VAL A 179 -2.84 -19.84 -3.48
N LEU A 180 -2.56 -18.91 -2.56
CA LEU A 180 -2.45 -19.17 -1.13
C LEU A 180 -3.75 -19.68 -0.52
N GLY A 181 -4.88 -19.09 -0.90
CA GLY A 181 -6.21 -19.47 -0.43
C GLY A 181 -6.61 -20.91 -0.79
N ARG A 182 -5.96 -21.49 -1.81
CA ARG A 182 -6.12 -22.90 -2.21
C ARG A 182 -5.05 -23.83 -1.64
N GLY A 183 -4.19 -23.34 -0.75
CA GLY A 183 -3.14 -24.10 -0.12
C GLY A 183 -1.89 -24.31 -0.97
N PHE A 184 -1.82 -23.67 -2.16
CA PHE A 184 -0.65 -23.75 -3.02
C PHE A 184 0.39 -22.65 -2.68
N ARG A 185 1.61 -22.81 -3.21
CA ARG A 185 2.73 -21.87 -3.02
C ARG A 185 3.44 -21.55 -4.36
N SER A 186 2.77 -21.85 -5.49
CA SER A 186 3.30 -21.63 -6.84
C SER A 186 2.20 -21.09 -7.75
N PRO A 187 2.46 -20.12 -8.64
CA PRO A 187 3.77 -19.53 -8.94
C PRO A 187 4.34 -18.69 -7.78
N ARG A 188 5.62 -18.90 -7.46
CA ARG A 188 6.26 -18.23 -6.33
C ARG A 188 6.23 -16.70 -6.46
N VAL A 189 6.42 -16.18 -7.66
CA VAL A 189 6.45 -14.74 -7.94
C VAL A 189 5.15 -14.02 -7.53
N LEU A 190 4.00 -14.66 -7.68
CA LEU A 190 2.72 -14.10 -7.24
C LEU A 190 2.54 -14.19 -5.72
N VAL A 191 3.01 -15.29 -5.12
CA VAL A 191 3.01 -15.45 -3.65
C VAL A 191 3.88 -14.40 -2.98
N GLU A 192 5.05 -14.11 -3.55
CA GLU A 192 5.95 -13.05 -3.06
C GLU A 192 5.31 -11.67 -3.23
N ALA A 193 4.64 -11.39 -4.37
CA ALA A 193 3.94 -10.12 -4.58
C ALA A 193 2.83 -9.89 -3.55
N TYR A 194 2.06 -10.94 -3.19
CA TYR A 194 1.09 -10.86 -2.10
C TYR A 194 1.74 -10.54 -0.76
N ARG A 195 2.92 -11.15 -0.46
CA ARG A 195 3.63 -10.98 0.80
C ARG A 195 4.29 -9.62 0.93
N ARG A 196 4.90 -9.16 -0.16
CA ARG A 196 5.70 -7.94 -0.26
C ARG A 196 5.29 -7.16 -1.49
N PRO A 197 4.28 -6.31 -1.39
CA PRO A 197 3.93 -5.40 -2.48
C PRO A 197 5.10 -4.47 -2.78
N GLU A 198 5.20 -4.03 -4.03
CA GLU A 198 6.25 -3.12 -4.51
C GLU A 198 5.61 -1.85 -5.08
N PRO A 199 5.12 -0.92 -4.23
CA PRO A 199 4.53 0.32 -4.70
C PRO A 199 5.55 1.17 -5.48
N PRO A 200 5.14 1.89 -6.52
CA PRO A 200 6.03 2.76 -7.30
C PRO A 200 6.23 4.11 -6.57
N TYR A 201 6.98 4.14 -5.46
CA TYR A 201 7.07 5.26 -4.51
C TYR A 201 7.43 6.64 -5.07
N ASP A 202 8.20 6.70 -6.17
CA ASP A 202 8.55 8.00 -6.78
C ASP A 202 7.51 8.46 -7.81
N ALA A 203 6.60 7.58 -8.22
CA ALA A 203 5.69 7.85 -9.33
C ALA A 203 4.63 8.90 -9.00
N GLY A 204 4.19 8.98 -7.74
CA GLY A 204 3.20 9.96 -7.32
C GLY A 204 3.72 11.39 -7.40
N GLN A 205 4.95 11.64 -6.96
CA GLN A 205 5.58 12.94 -7.09
C GLN A 205 5.77 13.33 -8.56
N VAL A 206 6.24 12.38 -9.39
CA VAL A 206 6.41 12.58 -10.84
C VAL A 206 5.08 12.91 -11.51
N ALA A 207 4.00 12.21 -11.15
CA ALA A 207 2.65 12.47 -11.66
C ALA A 207 2.13 13.87 -11.25
N ALA A 208 2.33 14.25 -9.99
CA ALA A 208 1.94 15.56 -9.49
C ALA A 208 2.67 16.70 -10.23
N GLU A 209 3.98 16.56 -10.45
CA GLU A 209 4.80 17.52 -11.21
C GLU A 209 4.42 17.55 -12.70
N ALA A 210 3.95 16.46 -13.27
CA ALA A 210 3.43 16.36 -14.63
C ALA A 210 2.00 16.89 -14.80
N GLY A 211 1.34 17.29 -13.71
CA GLY A 211 0.02 17.89 -13.75
C GLY A 211 -1.13 16.86 -13.73
N ALA A 212 -0.94 15.74 -13.03
CA ALA A 212 -2.05 14.82 -12.76
C ALA A 212 -3.25 15.56 -12.15
N THR A 213 -4.43 15.35 -12.71
CA THR A 213 -5.67 16.02 -12.30
C THR A 213 -6.32 15.34 -11.10
N ALA A 214 -6.27 14.00 -11.04
CA ALA A 214 -6.64 13.21 -9.87
C ALA A 214 -5.71 12.00 -9.73
N MET A 215 -5.59 11.45 -8.51
CA MET A 215 -4.76 10.28 -8.25
C MET A 215 -5.28 9.48 -7.04
N ILE A 216 -5.02 8.18 -7.06
CA ILE A 216 -5.29 7.21 -5.98
C ILE A 216 -4.32 6.04 -6.10
N ASP A 217 -3.96 5.37 -5.00
CA ASP A 217 -3.38 4.04 -5.09
C ASP A 217 -4.47 2.97 -5.25
N VAL A 218 -4.08 1.80 -5.74
CA VAL A 218 -4.98 0.67 -5.95
C VAL A 218 -4.80 -0.32 -4.79
N SER A 219 -5.59 -0.16 -3.75
CA SER A 219 -5.57 -0.97 -2.54
C SER A 219 -6.70 -2.00 -2.46
N ASP A 220 -7.91 -1.61 -2.85
CA ASP A 220 -9.10 -2.49 -2.80
C ASP A 220 -9.35 -3.21 -4.13
N GLY A 221 -9.01 -2.58 -5.24
CA GLY A 221 -9.18 -3.10 -6.59
C GLY A 221 -9.36 -1.98 -7.60
N LEU A 222 -8.80 -2.14 -8.79
CA LEU A 222 -8.74 -1.08 -9.79
C LEU A 222 -10.10 -0.45 -10.11
N VAL A 223 -11.15 -1.26 -10.28
CA VAL A 223 -12.51 -0.75 -10.56
C VAL A 223 -13.09 -0.02 -9.34
N ALA A 224 -12.86 -0.52 -8.12
CA ALA A 224 -13.32 0.12 -6.89
C ALA A 224 -12.63 1.46 -6.69
N ASP A 225 -11.30 1.50 -6.81
CA ASP A 225 -10.49 2.68 -6.57
C ASP A 225 -10.68 3.74 -7.66
N ALA A 226 -10.83 3.34 -8.95
CA ALA A 226 -11.29 4.22 -10.02
C ALA A 226 -12.67 4.83 -9.71
N GLY A 227 -13.54 4.05 -9.06
CA GLY A 227 -14.86 4.52 -8.60
C GLY A 227 -14.77 5.64 -7.57
N HIS A 228 -13.74 5.66 -6.73
CA HIS A 228 -13.50 6.76 -5.80
C HIS A 228 -13.13 8.06 -6.53
N ILE A 229 -12.28 8.00 -7.55
CA ILE A 229 -11.98 9.17 -8.40
C ILE A 229 -13.24 9.63 -9.13
N ALA A 230 -13.98 8.70 -9.75
CA ALA A 230 -15.21 9.02 -10.49
C ALA A 230 -16.23 9.73 -9.60
N SER A 231 -16.42 9.22 -8.38
CA SER A 231 -17.35 9.81 -7.39
C SER A 231 -16.89 11.17 -6.89
N ALA A 232 -15.61 11.30 -6.50
CA ALA A 232 -15.06 12.53 -5.96
C ALA A 232 -15.00 13.67 -6.99
N SER A 233 -14.84 13.32 -8.26
CA SER A 233 -14.76 14.26 -9.40
C SER A 233 -16.09 14.47 -10.11
N ALA A 234 -17.16 13.74 -9.76
CA ALA A 234 -18.47 13.76 -10.41
C ALA A 234 -18.40 13.46 -11.93
N VAL A 235 -17.62 12.45 -12.31
CA VAL A 235 -17.39 11.99 -13.69
C VAL A 235 -17.65 10.49 -13.82
N ALA A 236 -17.59 9.96 -15.05
CA ALA A 236 -17.47 8.52 -15.31
C ALA A 236 -16.06 8.19 -15.79
N ILE A 237 -15.59 6.98 -15.48
CA ILE A 237 -14.31 6.43 -15.98
C ILE A 237 -14.62 5.19 -16.81
N ASP A 238 -14.08 5.11 -18.02
CA ASP A 238 -14.11 3.90 -18.83
C ASP A 238 -12.71 3.30 -18.94
N LEU A 239 -12.56 2.05 -18.46
CA LEU A 239 -11.31 1.30 -18.49
C LEU A 239 -11.31 0.38 -19.73
N HIS A 240 -10.18 0.30 -20.41
CA HIS A 240 -10.03 -0.50 -21.64
C HIS A 240 -9.28 -1.80 -21.34
N ARG A 241 -9.95 -2.96 -21.41
CA ARG A 241 -9.33 -4.29 -21.18
C ARG A 241 -8.09 -4.52 -22.04
N SER A 242 -8.13 -4.07 -23.29
CA SER A 242 -7.04 -4.25 -24.25
C SER A 242 -5.77 -3.48 -23.92
N ALA A 243 -5.84 -2.50 -22.99
CA ALA A 243 -4.68 -1.72 -22.55
C ALA A 243 -3.85 -2.46 -21.49
N PHE A 244 -4.39 -3.51 -20.87
CA PHE A 244 -3.69 -4.26 -19.84
C PHE A 244 -2.93 -5.44 -20.46
N GLU A 245 -1.62 -5.45 -20.26
CA GLU A 245 -0.81 -6.64 -20.48
C GLU A 245 -1.03 -7.62 -19.32
N ILE A 246 -1.42 -8.86 -19.65
CA ILE A 246 -1.62 -9.89 -18.62
C ILE A 246 -0.34 -10.72 -18.50
N PRO A 247 0.39 -10.63 -17.38
CA PRO A 247 1.62 -11.39 -17.18
C PRO A 247 1.40 -12.91 -17.23
N GLU A 248 2.37 -13.64 -17.75
CA GLU A 248 2.31 -15.11 -17.86
C GLU A 248 1.95 -15.83 -16.55
N PRO A 249 2.48 -15.46 -15.36
CA PRO A 249 2.07 -16.08 -14.11
C PRO A 249 0.57 -15.90 -13.79
N LEU A 250 -0.03 -14.76 -14.13
CA LEU A 250 -1.47 -14.54 -13.96
C LEU A 250 -2.29 -15.35 -14.96
N GLN A 251 -1.83 -15.47 -16.21
CA GLN A 251 -2.47 -16.33 -17.21
C GLN A 251 -2.47 -17.79 -16.73
N ALA A 252 -1.33 -18.27 -16.22
CA ALA A 252 -1.20 -19.63 -15.71
C ALA A 252 -2.14 -19.90 -14.52
N VAL A 253 -2.26 -18.98 -13.58
CA VAL A 253 -3.19 -19.08 -12.45
C VAL A 253 -4.64 -19.01 -12.92
N GLY A 254 -4.98 -18.10 -13.83
CA GLY A 254 -6.31 -18.00 -14.43
C GLY A 254 -6.73 -19.32 -15.09
N ALA A 255 -5.85 -19.91 -15.93
CA ALA A 255 -6.09 -21.19 -16.57
C ALA A 255 -6.25 -22.34 -15.56
N ALA A 256 -5.41 -22.40 -14.53
CA ALA A 256 -5.49 -23.43 -13.48
C ALA A 256 -6.76 -23.34 -12.62
N LEU A 257 -7.30 -22.14 -12.46
CA LEU A 257 -8.48 -21.89 -11.63
C LEU A 257 -9.79 -21.78 -12.44
N GLY A 258 -9.72 -21.81 -13.76
CA GLY A 258 -10.87 -21.58 -14.65
C GLY A 258 -11.42 -20.16 -14.54
N ALA A 259 -10.57 -19.17 -14.24
CA ALA A 259 -10.91 -17.76 -14.09
C ALA A 259 -10.29 -16.94 -15.23
N ASP A 260 -10.96 -15.87 -15.63
CA ASP A 260 -10.39 -14.88 -16.54
C ASP A 260 -9.29 -14.10 -15.80
N PRO A 261 -8.01 -14.19 -16.22
CA PRO A 261 -6.91 -13.56 -15.50
C PRO A 261 -7.01 -12.03 -15.44
N VAL A 262 -7.77 -11.40 -16.33
CA VAL A 262 -8.02 -9.96 -16.27
C VAL A 262 -8.80 -9.56 -15.02
N GLN A 263 -9.55 -10.48 -14.42
CA GLN A 263 -10.27 -10.22 -13.17
C GLN A 263 -9.30 -9.95 -11.99
N PHE A 264 -8.10 -10.55 -12.02
CA PHE A 264 -7.07 -10.22 -11.02
C PHE A 264 -6.58 -8.79 -11.17
N ILE A 265 -6.56 -8.26 -12.40
CA ILE A 265 -6.14 -6.88 -12.67
C ILE A 265 -7.27 -5.89 -12.30
N LEU A 266 -8.49 -6.15 -12.75
CA LEU A 266 -9.60 -5.20 -12.57
C LEU A 266 -10.14 -5.17 -11.14
N GLY A 267 -10.23 -6.31 -10.48
CA GLY A 267 -10.78 -6.43 -9.12
C GLY A 267 -9.75 -6.70 -8.03
N GLY A 268 -8.46 -6.84 -8.38
CA GLY A 268 -7.40 -7.11 -7.42
C GLY A 268 -6.84 -5.85 -6.81
N GLY A 269 -6.65 -5.88 -5.50
CA GLY A 269 -5.96 -4.86 -4.73
C GLY A 269 -4.63 -5.35 -4.15
N ASP A 270 -4.16 -4.65 -3.13
CA ASP A 270 -2.93 -4.96 -2.35
C ASP A 270 -1.59 -4.85 -3.12
N ASP A 271 -1.58 -4.55 -4.41
CA ASP A 271 -0.35 -4.27 -5.19
C ASP A 271 0.11 -2.82 -5.01
N HIS A 272 -0.79 -1.92 -4.61
CA HIS A 272 -0.55 -0.49 -4.43
C HIS A 272 0.04 0.19 -5.68
N ALA A 273 -0.44 -0.20 -6.86
CA ALA A 273 -0.22 0.54 -8.10
C ALA A 273 -0.82 1.95 -7.97
N LEU A 274 -0.33 2.92 -8.74
CA LEU A 274 -0.96 4.24 -8.80
C LEU A 274 -1.83 4.38 -10.05
N LEU A 275 -3.07 4.85 -9.84
CA LEU A 275 -4.00 5.27 -10.88
C LEU A 275 -4.11 6.78 -10.85
N ALA A 276 -3.93 7.44 -11.99
CA ALA A 276 -4.07 8.88 -12.11
C ALA A 276 -4.76 9.29 -13.40
N THR A 277 -5.32 10.50 -13.39
CA THR A 277 -5.88 11.14 -14.58
C THR A 277 -5.00 12.32 -15.03
N PHE A 278 -4.91 12.54 -16.34
CA PHE A 278 -4.11 13.60 -16.95
C PHE A 278 -4.90 14.28 -18.07
N PRO A 279 -4.66 15.59 -18.32
CA PRO A 279 -5.40 16.33 -19.35
C PRO A 279 -5.30 15.74 -20.76
N ASP A 280 -4.16 15.10 -21.06
CA ASP A 280 -3.89 14.45 -22.34
C ASP A 280 -2.78 13.40 -22.23
N THR A 281 -2.58 12.63 -23.29
CA THR A 281 -1.54 11.60 -23.34
C THR A 281 -0.12 12.13 -23.32
N ALA A 282 0.09 13.39 -23.71
CA ALA A 282 1.43 14.01 -23.72
C ALA A 282 1.88 14.39 -22.30
N SER A 283 0.93 14.57 -21.39
CA SER A 283 1.16 14.84 -19.97
C SER A 283 1.45 13.59 -19.15
N VAL A 284 1.19 12.39 -19.69
CA VAL A 284 1.42 11.11 -18.99
C VAL A 284 2.93 10.83 -18.90
N PRO A 285 3.47 10.65 -17.66
CA PRO A 285 4.90 10.40 -17.50
C PRO A 285 5.37 9.07 -18.10
N GLN A 286 6.66 8.98 -18.39
CA GLN A 286 7.24 7.71 -18.82
C GLN A 286 7.09 6.64 -17.73
N GLY A 287 6.77 5.39 -18.13
CA GLY A 287 6.56 4.27 -17.23
C GLY A 287 5.11 4.12 -16.77
N TRP A 288 4.22 5.04 -17.17
CA TRP A 288 2.78 4.90 -17.01
C TRP A 288 2.13 4.35 -18.29
N THR A 289 1.07 3.60 -18.13
CA THR A 289 0.27 3.03 -19.22
C THR A 289 -1.11 3.67 -19.22
N VAL A 290 -1.52 4.24 -20.35
CA VAL A 290 -2.90 4.73 -20.52
C VAL A 290 -3.83 3.53 -20.61
N VAL A 291 -4.81 3.48 -19.70
CA VAL A 291 -5.73 2.33 -19.53
C VAL A 291 -7.19 2.70 -19.68
N GLY A 292 -7.50 3.96 -19.93
CA GLY A 292 -8.88 4.39 -20.08
C GLY A 292 -9.01 5.89 -20.30
N GLU A 293 -10.23 6.37 -20.18
CA GLU A 293 -10.60 7.77 -20.34
C GLU A 293 -11.65 8.22 -19.32
N VAL A 294 -11.66 9.51 -19.03
CA VAL A 294 -12.68 10.15 -18.21
C VAL A 294 -13.76 10.72 -19.11
N THR A 295 -15.02 10.39 -18.81
CA THR A 295 -16.17 10.82 -19.57
C THR A 295 -17.21 11.51 -18.69
N ARG A 296 -18.20 12.17 -19.32
CA ARG A 296 -19.35 12.71 -18.58
C ARG A 296 -20.23 11.57 -18.10
N GLY A 297 -20.66 11.62 -16.85
CA GLY A 297 -21.51 10.61 -16.25
C GLY A 297 -21.16 10.32 -14.82
N SER A 298 -21.28 9.06 -14.41
CA SER A 298 -20.91 8.61 -13.06
C SER A 298 -20.53 7.12 -13.08
N GLY A 299 -19.68 6.71 -12.15
CA GLY A 299 -19.26 5.32 -11.97
C GLY A 299 -18.16 4.88 -12.92
N VAL A 300 -17.90 3.59 -12.96
CA VAL A 300 -16.83 2.96 -13.78
C VAL A 300 -17.42 1.95 -14.71
N THR A 301 -17.00 2.01 -15.98
CA THR A 301 -17.27 0.99 -17.01
C THR A 301 -15.98 0.34 -17.47
N VAL A 302 -16.10 -0.82 -18.11
CA VAL A 302 -15.00 -1.51 -18.77
C VAL A 302 -15.44 -1.81 -20.19
N ASP A 303 -14.70 -1.27 -21.19
CA ASP A 303 -15.05 -1.30 -22.60
C ASP A 303 -16.50 -0.79 -22.86
N GLY A 304 -16.91 0.28 -22.18
CA GLY A 304 -18.21 0.91 -22.31
C GLY A 304 -19.37 0.15 -21.65
N ALA A 305 -19.13 -0.95 -20.95
CA ALA A 305 -20.14 -1.76 -20.28
C ALA A 305 -19.95 -1.75 -18.75
N ALA A 306 -21.03 -1.93 -17.98
CA ALA A 306 -20.94 -2.12 -16.55
C ALA A 306 -20.07 -3.36 -16.23
N TYR A 307 -19.16 -3.21 -15.26
CA TYR A 307 -18.32 -4.32 -14.83
C TYR A 307 -19.11 -5.27 -13.92
N GLU A 308 -19.23 -6.53 -14.32
CA GLU A 308 -19.99 -7.56 -13.59
C GLU A 308 -19.09 -8.45 -12.69
N GLY A 309 -17.78 -8.27 -12.75
CA GLY A 309 -16.82 -9.02 -11.93
C GLY A 309 -16.69 -8.50 -10.49
N PRO A 310 -15.84 -9.12 -9.67
CA PRO A 310 -15.48 -8.58 -8.36
C PRO A 310 -14.84 -7.20 -8.54
N ALA A 311 -15.51 -6.15 -8.07
CA ALA A 311 -15.01 -4.78 -8.25
C ALA A 311 -13.86 -4.43 -7.30
N GLY A 312 -13.76 -5.12 -6.15
CA GLY A 312 -12.76 -4.89 -5.13
C GLY A 312 -13.17 -5.49 -3.79
N TRP A 313 -12.37 -5.20 -2.76
CA TRP A 313 -12.61 -5.62 -1.39
C TRP A 313 -13.51 -4.63 -0.64
N THR A 314 -14.29 -5.12 0.32
CA THR A 314 -15.06 -4.30 1.27
C THR A 314 -14.90 -4.85 2.68
N HIS A 315 -14.73 -3.94 3.65
CA HIS A 315 -14.51 -4.33 5.05
C HIS A 315 -15.80 -4.73 5.78
N PHE A 316 -16.96 -4.26 5.31
CA PHE A 316 -18.28 -4.45 5.93
C PHE A 316 -19.34 -4.88 4.93
#